data_2cde8d5f49450e724f918338bedfdbbd
#
_entry.id   2cde8d5f49450e724f918338bedfdbbd
#
_cell.length_a   1.000
_cell.length_b   1.000
_cell.length_c   1.000
_cell.angle_alpha   90.00
_cell.angle_beta   90.00
_cell.angle_gamma   90.00
#
_symmetry.space_group_name_H-M   'P 1'
#
loop_
_entity.id
_entity.type
_entity.pdbx_description
1 polymer ?
#
loop_
_entity_poly.entity_id
_entity_poly.type
_entity_poly.pdbx_seq_one_letter_code
_entity_poly.pdbx_strand_id
1 'polypeptide(L)'
;MPRYQDIARQLKTAIEQGELKPGARLPSSRTWSQELGVSRSTVENAYAELVAQGWLIRRGQAGTFVSERIYPQQSTVQVVAFAGESQQPLPFQMGLPALDLFPRELWARVMGRRLRTQTRFDLALGDVCGEAALREAIVDYLRVSRGIDCQPEQVFITHGYAASIALILHALAKPGNGMWIEDPGFPLIRPIVTRHDVEILPVPVDDNGLDITSGIQNYPDARFALITPAHQSPLGVALSLARRHQILEWADRSQAWIIEDDYDSEFRYHGKPLLALKSLDAPQRVIYAGTFSKALFPALRCAWLVVPVKQIAQFRHQASLAPCAVPVLWQNTLADFLREGHFWRHLKKMRQHYAQRRQWIEQALTQQGFQVVPQKGGIQMVIRMIGDDIAHARKANAAGLAVQALSDWRIRSSGEGGLLLSFTNIVNEGMARQVAQQLRKALS
;
A
#
# COMPACT_ATOMS: atom_id res chain seq x y z
N MET A 1 -32.43 30.11 -23.57
CA MET A 1 -32.85 30.75 -22.29
C MET A 1 -32.02 30.16 -21.16
N PRO A 2 -31.41 30.97 -20.29
CA PRO A 2 -30.65 30.48 -19.17
C PRO A 2 -31.51 29.60 -18.24
N ARG A 3 -30.99 28.46 -17.83
CA ARG A 3 -31.66 27.59 -16.86
C ARG A 3 -31.55 28.21 -15.47
N TYR A 4 -32.43 27.86 -14.54
CA TYR A 4 -32.38 28.37 -13.15
C TYR A 4 -30.98 28.10 -12.48
N GLN A 5 -30.31 27.03 -12.86
CA GLN A 5 -28.95 26.69 -12.39
C GLN A 5 -27.88 27.69 -12.84
N ASP A 6 -28.04 28.29 -14.02
CA ASP A 6 -27.11 29.31 -14.52
C ASP A 6 -27.27 30.61 -13.73
N ILE A 7 -28.52 30.97 -13.40
CA ILE A 7 -28.84 32.12 -12.57
C ILE A 7 -28.34 31.92 -11.14
N ALA A 8 -28.53 30.74 -10.57
CA ALA A 8 -28.02 30.38 -9.24
C ALA A 8 -26.48 30.46 -9.20
N ARG A 9 -25.80 29.98 -10.23
CA ARG A 9 -24.34 30.05 -10.34
C ARG A 9 -23.83 31.48 -10.44
N GLN A 10 -24.47 32.32 -11.25
CA GLN A 10 -24.12 33.75 -11.37
C GLN A 10 -24.24 34.47 -10.04
N LEU A 11 -25.36 34.30 -9.33
CA LEU A 11 -25.53 34.86 -7.99
C LEU A 11 -24.48 34.40 -7.00
N LYS A 12 -24.22 33.13 -7.00
CA LYS A 12 -23.18 32.54 -6.13
C LYS A 12 -21.81 33.14 -6.40
N THR A 13 -21.44 33.28 -7.67
CA THR A 13 -20.18 33.92 -8.07
C THR A 13 -20.13 35.38 -7.65
N ALA A 14 -21.20 36.14 -7.84
CA ALA A 14 -21.29 37.56 -7.43
C ALA A 14 -21.16 37.72 -5.91
N ILE A 15 -21.70 36.77 -5.13
CA ILE A 15 -21.54 36.74 -3.65
C ILE A 15 -20.11 36.40 -3.28
N GLU A 16 -19.52 35.40 -3.91
CA GLU A 16 -18.14 34.95 -3.67
C GLU A 16 -17.09 36.03 -4.03
N GLN A 17 -17.37 36.81 -5.08
CA GLN A 17 -16.52 37.94 -5.50
C GLN A 17 -16.75 39.23 -4.71
N GLY A 18 -17.75 39.24 -3.80
CA GLY A 18 -18.04 40.39 -2.96
C GLY A 18 -18.86 41.52 -3.67
N GLU A 19 -19.31 41.28 -4.88
CA GLU A 19 -20.21 42.19 -5.60
C GLU A 19 -21.56 42.33 -4.90
N LEU A 20 -22.05 41.20 -4.35
CA LEU A 20 -23.22 41.16 -3.50
C LEU A 20 -22.79 40.97 -2.05
N LYS A 21 -22.87 42.02 -1.26
CA LYS A 21 -22.47 42.04 0.16
C LYS A 21 -23.45 41.22 1.03
N PRO A 22 -23.00 40.62 2.15
CA PRO A 22 -23.87 39.99 3.13
C PRO A 22 -24.94 40.97 3.61
N GLY A 23 -26.14 40.48 3.77
CA GLY A 23 -27.28 41.30 4.11
C GLY A 23 -27.83 42.12 2.94
N ALA A 24 -27.20 42.12 1.77
CA ALA A 24 -27.73 42.81 0.59
C ALA A 24 -29.08 42.22 0.17
N ARG A 25 -30.04 43.08 -0.13
CA ARG A 25 -31.36 42.70 -0.61
C ARG A 25 -31.30 42.41 -2.09
N LEU A 26 -31.79 41.26 -2.51
CA LEU A 26 -31.95 40.92 -3.92
C LEU A 26 -33.22 41.48 -4.52
N PRO A 27 -33.25 41.70 -5.84
CA PRO A 27 -34.47 42.09 -6.55
C PRO A 27 -35.59 41.07 -6.33
N SER A 28 -36.85 41.52 -6.42
CA SER A 28 -37.97 40.58 -6.40
C SER A 28 -37.89 39.63 -7.61
N SER A 29 -38.40 38.41 -7.45
CA SER A 29 -38.42 37.45 -8.55
C SER A 29 -39.17 37.97 -9.80
N ARG A 30 -40.16 38.84 -9.57
CA ARG A 30 -40.90 39.51 -10.64
C ARG A 30 -40.01 40.52 -11.38
N THR A 31 -39.34 41.40 -10.65
CA THR A 31 -38.45 42.40 -11.23
C THR A 31 -37.30 41.75 -11.99
N TRP A 32 -36.66 40.80 -11.35
CA TRP A 32 -35.47 40.19 -11.93
C TRP A 32 -35.79 39.27 -13.13
N SER A 33 -36.96 38.63 -13.14
CA SER A 33 -37.41 37.86 -14.32
C SER A 33 -37.61 38.73 -15.55
N GLN A 34 -38.07 40.00 -15.37
CA GLN A 34 -38.20 40.95 -16.45
C GLN A 34 -36.83 41.41 -16.98
N GLU A 35 -35.89 41.70 -16.09
CA GLU A 35 -34.52 42.11 -16.44
C GLU A 35 -33.75 40.97 -17.18
N LEU A 36 -33.91 39.75 -16.76
CA LEU A 36 -33.22 38.59 -17.37
C LEU A 36 -33.96 37.99 -18.57
N GLY A 37 -35.17 38.44 -18.86
CA GLY A 37 -35.98 37.88 -19.97
C GLY A 37 -36.37 36.41 -19.76
N VAL A 38 -36.54 35.95 -18.49
CA VAL A 38 -36.88 34.59 -18.13
C VAL A 38 -38.22 34.50 -17.40
N SER A 39 -38.75 33.31 -17.20
CA SER A 39 -39.98 33.13 -16.41
C SER A 39 -39.72 33.44 -14.92
N ARG A 40 -40.75 33.96 -14.23
CA ARG A 40 -40.69 34.20 -12.79
C ARG A 40 -40.36 32.91 -12.01
N SER A 41 -40.90 31.76 -12.46
CA SER A 41 -40.61 30.46 -11.83
C SER A 41 -39.15 30.08 -11.93
N THR A 42 -38.45 30.44 -13.02
CA THR A 42 -37.01 30.22 -13.19
C THR A 42 -36.18 30.93 -12.11
N VAL A 43 -36.51 32.21 -11.83
CA VAL A 43 -35.86 33.01 -10.78
C VAL A 43 -36.21 32.49 -9.38
N GLU A 44 -37.49 32.14 -9.16
CA GLU A 44 -37.92 31.54 -7.87
C GLU A 44 -37.19 30.22 -7.56
N ASN A 45 -36.98 29.36 -8.55
CA ASN A 45 -36.26 28.13 -8.39
C ASN A 45 -34.78 28.38 -8.10
N ALA A 46 -34.14 29.35 -8.75
CA ALA A 46 -32.77 29.73 -8.44
C ALA A 46 -32.62 30.26 -7.00
N TYR A 47 -33.58 31.13 -6.57
CA TYR A 47 -33.58 31.62 -5.19
C TYR A 47 -33.84 30.51 -4.18
N ALA A 48 -34.78 29.61 -4.46
CA ALA A 48 -35.08 28.47 -3.58
C ALA A 48 -33.87 27.54 -3.40
N GLU A 49 -33.16 27.26 -4.49
CA GLU A 49 -31.95 26.49 -4.46
C GLU A 49 -30.86 27.14 -3.59
N LEU A 50 -30.61 28.43 -3.79
CA LEU A 50 -29.63 29.19 -3.00
C LEU A 50 -30.04 29.37 -1.54
N VAL A 51 -31.32 29.43 -1.25
CA VAL A 51 -31.83 29.42 0.13
C VAL A 51 -31.60 28.04 0.76
N ALA A 52 -31.88 26.95 0.04
CA ALA A 52 -31.62 25.60 0.52
C ALA A 52 -30.14 25.34 0.77
N GLN A 53 -29.25 25.91 -0.04
CA GLN A 53 -27.79 25.89 0.12
C GLN A 53 -27.29 26.87 1.19
N GLY A 54 -28.14 27.71 1.77
CA GLY A 54 -27.79 28.70 2.80
C GLY A 54 -27.13 29.99 2.29
N TRP A 55 -27.01 30.20 0.97
CA TRP A 55 -26.48 31.43 0.37
C TRP A 55 -27.39 32.60 0.50
N LEU A 56 -28.71 32.38 0.51
CA LEU A 56 -29.74 33.38 0.64
C LEU A 56 -30.63 33.09 1.84
N ILE A 57 -31.28 34.12 2.37
CA ILE A 57 -32.27 34.04 3.45
C ILE A 57 -33.53 34.76 2.99
N ARG A 58 -34.71 34.12 3.15
CA ARG A 58 -36.01 34.75 2.97
C ARG A 58 -36.48 35.37 4.29
N ARG A 59 -36.77 36.68 4.28
CA ARG A 59 -37.29 37.43 5.44
C ARG A 59 -38.77 37.82 5.22
N GLY A 60 -39.62 36.84 4.91
CA GLY A 60 -41.04 37.04 4.71
C GLY A 60 -41.36 38.13 3.67
N GLN A 61 -42.17 39.12 4.06
CA GLN A 61 -42.53 40.25 3.16
C GLN A 61 -41.37 41.21 2.87
N ALA A 62 -40.29 41.17 3.63
CA ALA A 62 -39.10 42.00 3.42
C ALA A 62 -38.28 41.58 2.18
N GLY A 63 -38.44 40.33 1.68
CA GLY A 63 -37.80 39.82 0.50
C GLY A 63 -36.70 38.82 0.75
N THR A 64 -35.84 38.62 -0.27
CA THR A 64 -34.70 37.69 -0.24
C THR A 64 -33.40 38.49 -0.07
N PHE A 65 -32.53 38.01 0.80
CA PHE A 65 -31.28 38.67 1.17
C PHE A 65 -30.10 37.70 1.07
N VAL A 66 -28.91 38.21 0.82
CA VAL A 66 -27.66 37.45 0.95
C VAL A 66 -27.48 37.09 2.42
N SER A 67 -27.14 35.83 2.69
CA SER A 67 -26.95 35.33 4.04
C SER A 67 -25.76 36.02 4.74
N GLU A 68 -25.94 36.43 5.99
CA GLU A 68 -24.87 37.03 6.82
C GLU A 68 -23.89 35.98 7.39
N ARG A 69 -24.26 34.68 7.29
CA ARG A 69 -23.48 33.57 7.85
C ARG A 69 -22.45 33.00 6.90
N ILE A 70 -22.42 33.40 5.63
CA ILE A 70 -21.48 32.92 4.64
C ILE A 70 -20.43 33.99 4.39
N TYR A 71 -19.39 33.94 5.22
CA TYR A 71 -18.08 34.43 4.82
C TYR A 71 -17.11 33.24 4.97
N PRO A 72 -16.59 32.71 3.88
CA PRO A 72 -15.23 32.30 3.92
C PRO A 72 -14.44 33.61 4.09
N GLN A 73 -14.00 33.96 5.32
CA GLN A 73 -12.77 34.69 5.40
C GLN A 73 -11.85 33.97 4.42
N GLN A 74 -11.33 34.70 3.44
CA GLN A 74 -10.17 34.26 2.69
C GLN A 74 -9.02 34.12 3.68
N SER A 75 -9.05 33.05 4.45
CA SER A 75 -7.84 32.49 5.01
C SER A 75 -7.00 32.18 3.79
N THR A 76 -5.95 32.95 3.59
CA THR A 76 -4.83 32.57 2.72
C THR A 76 -4.13 31.36 3.37
N VAL A 77 -4.88 30.27 3.56
CA VAL A 77 -4.30 28.96 3.71
C VAL A 77 -3.70 28.72 2.33
N GLN A 78 -2.39 28.84 2.23
CA GLN A 78 -1.67 28.24 1.12
C GLN A 78 -2.06 26.78 1.14
N VAL A 79 -3.03 26.41 0.32
CA VAL A 79 -3.31 25.02 0.00
C VAL A 79 -2.03 24.57 -0.69
N VAL A 80 -1.18 23.88 0.06
CA VAL A 80 -0.11 23.09 -0.55
C VAL A 80 -0.86 22.14 -1.47
N ALA A 81 -0.83 22.46 -2.76
CA ALA A 81 -1.38 21.58 -3.76
C ALA A 81 -0.59 20.27 -3.63
N PHE A 82 -1.21 19.27 -3.00
CA PHE A 82 -0.75 17.92 -3.17
C PHE A 82 -0.96 17.64 -4.66
N ALA A 83 0.13 17.73 -5.41
CA ALA A 83 0.16 17.32 -6.80
C ALA A 83 -0.09 15.80 -6.82
N GLY A 84 -1.33 15.42 -6.75
CA GLY A 84 -1.83 14.09 -7.08
C GLY A 84 -1.89 13.98 -8.60
N GLU A 85 -0.77 14.17 -9.27
CA GLU A 85 -0.66 13.72 -10.64
C GLU A 85 -0.79 12.21 -10.61
N SER A 86 -1.80 11.70 -11.30
CA SER A 86 -1.92 10.29 -11.66
C SER A 86 -0.75 9.95 -12.59
N GLN A 87 0.44 9.81 -12.01
CA GLN A 87 1.64 9.51 -12.75
C GLN A 87 1.54 8.09 -13.27
N GLN A 88 1.71 7.93 -14.56
CA GLN A 88 1.93 6.60 -15.14
C GLN A 88 3.15 5.97 -14.45
N PRO A 89 3.12 4.64 -14.18
CA PRO A 89 4.26 3.97 -13.60
C PRO A 89 5.53 4.23 -14.40
N LEU A 90 6.56 4.77 -13.74
CA LEU A 90 7.84 5.01 -14.36
C LEU A 90 8.64 3.71 -14.53
N PRO A 91 9.52 3.61 -15.54
CA PRO A 91 10.42 2.48 -15.65
C PRO A 91 11.23 2.28 -14.36
N PHE A 92 11.42 1.03 -13.96
CA PHE A 92 12.13 0.61 -12.75
C PHE A 92 11.43 0.94 -11.41
N GLN A 93 10.22 1.50 -11.43
CA GLN A 93 9.52 1.87 -10.20
C GLN A 93 9.31 0.68 -9.28
N MET A 94 9.86 0.79 -8.07
CA MET A 94 9.76 -0.23 -7.04
C MET A 94 8.34 -0.39 -6.50
N GLY A 95 8.03 -1.60 -6.05
CA GLY A 95 6.81 -1.88 -5.30
C GLY A 95 5.54 -2.11 -6.13
N LEU A 96 5.59 -1.97 -7.46
CA LEU A 96 4.45 -2.23 -8.34
C LEU A 96 4.53 -3.63 -8.97
N PRO A 97 3.43 -4.41 -8.99
CA PRO A 97 3.31 -5.55 -9.89
C PRO A 97 3.06 -5.10 -11.34
N ALA A 98 3.01 -6.04 -12.27
CA ALA A 98 2.66 -5.77 -13.67
C ALA A 98 1.16 -5.45 -13.80
N LEU A 99 0.80 -4.18 -13.63
CA LEU A 99 -0.59 -3.71 -13.66
C LEU A 99 -1.27 -3.92 -15.01
N ASP A 100 -0.49 -3.96 -16.10
CA ASP A 100 -0.94 -4.27 -17.46
C ASP A 100 -1.46 -5.70 -17.62
N LEU A 101 -1.01 -6.62 -16.76
CA LEU A 101 -1.39 -8.03 -16.80
C LEU A 101 -2.52 -8.40 -15.83
N PHE A 102 -2.96 -7.46 -14.99
CA PHE A 102 -4.06 -7.71 -14.07
C PHE A 102 -5.38 -7.97 -14.83
N PRO A 103 -6.12 -9.04 -14.52
CA PRO A 103 -7.31 -9.44 -15.27
C PRO A 103 -8.54 -8.58 -14.89
N ARG A 104 -8.53 -7.30 -15.28
CA ARG A 104 -9.53 -6.29 -14.90
C ARG A 104 -10.97 -6.69 -15.22
N GLU A 105 -11.21 -7.26 -16.40
CA GLU A 105 -12.57 -7.69 -16.83
C GLU A 105 -13.09 -8.84 -15.96
N LEU A 106 -12.23 -9.82 -15.65
CA LEU A 106 -12.59 -10.92 -14.78
C LEU A 106 -12.88 -10.41 -13.36
N TRP A 107 -12.01 -9.53 -12.84
CA TRP A 107 -12.21 -8.90 -11.55
C TRP A 107 -13.53 -8.13 -11.48
N ALA A 108 -13.81 -7.30 -12.49
CA ALA A 108 -15.06 -6.55 -12.59
C ALA A 108 -16.30 -7.47 -12.64
N ARG A 109 -16.21 -8.63 -13.31
CA ARG A 109 -17.29 -9.63 -13.38
C ARG A 109 -17.55 -10.25 -12.01
N VAL A 110 -16.51 -10.65 -11.29
CA VAL A 110 -16.63 -11.24 -9.94
C VAL A 110 -17.20 -10.21 -8.97
N MET A 111 -16.67 -8.98 -8.97
CA MET A 111 -17.14 -7.89 -8.13
C MET A 111 -18.60 -7.50 -8.45
N GLY A 112 -18.95 -7.40 -9.73
CA GLY A 112 -20.31 -7.09 -10.17
C GLY A 112 -21.31 -8.16 -9.77
N ARG A 113 -20.92 -9.45 -9.75
CA ARG A 113 -21.74 -10.53 -9.22
C ARG A 113 -21.98 -10.33 -7.72
N ARG A 114 -20.94 -10.07 -6.94
CA ARG A 114 -21.04 -9.80 -5.50
C ARG A 114 -21.92 -8.58 -5.21
N LEU A 115 -21.73 -7.49 -5.93
CA LEU A 115 -22.54 -6.28 -5.75
C LEU A 115 -24.05 -6.55 -5.97
N ARG A 116 -24.40 -7.35 -6.99
CA ARG A 116 -25.82 -7.72 -7.26
C ARG A 116 -26.43 -8.67 -6.24
N THR A 117 -25.63 -9.45 -5.55
CA THR A 117 -26.08 -10.44 -4.55
C THR A 117 -25.98 -9.93 -3.12
N GLN A 118 -25.51 -8.70 -2.89
CA GLN A 118 -25.48 -8.09 -1.57
C GLN A 118 -26.88 -8.00 -0.96
N THR A 119 -26.96 -8.37 0.31
CA THR A 119 -28.15 -8.21 1.13
C THR A 119 -28.03 -6.92 1.95
N ARG A 120 -29.13 -6.51 2.59
CA ARG A 120 -29.10 -5.40 3.54
C ARG A 120 -28.12 -5.60 4.72
N PHE A 121 -27.81 -6.85 5.05
CA PHE A 121 -26.87 -7.17 6.14
C PHE A 121 -25.41 -6.96 5.71
N ASP A 122 -25.09 -7.12 4.43
CA ASP A 122 -23.75 -6.84 3.87
C ASP A 122 -23.43 -5.34 3.82
N LEU A 123 -24.42 -4.48 4.09
CA LEU A 123 -24.25 -3.03 4.20
C LEU A 123 -23.95 -2.57 5.64
N ALA A 124 -24.02 -3.47 6.61
CA ALA A 124 -23.61 -3.21 7.97
C ALA A 124 -22.08 -3.31 8.12
N LEU A 125 -21.57 -2.90 9.29
CA LEU A 125 -20.16 -3.10 9.62
C LEU A 125 -19.84 -4.60 9.67
N GLY A 126 -18.78 -5.02 8.97
CA GLY A 126 -18.27 -6.38 9.00
C GLY A 126 -17.55 -6.74 10.31
N ASP A 127 -17.03 -7.97 10.39
CA ASP A 127 -16.19 -8.41 11.51
C ASP A 127 -14.88 -7.58 11.54
N VAL A 128 -14.51 -7.13 12.72
CA VAL A 128 -13.27 -6.34 12.93
C VAL A 128 -11.99 -7.08 12.53
N CYS A 129 -12.04 -8.41 12.48
CA CYS A 129 -10.96 -9.27 12.01
C CYS A 129 -11.00 -9.48 10.48
N GLY A 130 -12.05 -9.01 9.82
CA GLY A 130 -12.32 -9.25 8.40
C GLY A 130 -13.32 -10.38 8.14
N GLU A 131 -13.85 -10.42 6.92
CA GLU A 131 -14.89 -11.35 6.50
C GLU A 131 -14.47 -12.81 6.61
N ALA A 132 -15.32 -13.64 7.21
CA ALA A 132 -15.04 -15.08 7.39
C ALA A 132 -14.71 -15.78 6.08
N ALA A 133 -15.44 -15.46 5.01
CA ALA A 133 -15.19 -16.03 3.68
C ALA A 133 -13.78 -15.77 3.15
N LEU A 134 -13.21 -14.59 3.41
CA LEU A 134 -11.84 -14.26 3.00
C LEU A 134 -10.81 -14.93 3.91
N ARG A 135 -11.05 -14.94 5.22
CA ARG A 135 -10.16 -15.60 6.18
C ARG A 135 -10.01 -17.09 5.89
N GLU A 136 -11.11 -17.79 5.62
CA GLU A 136 -11.11 -19.20 5.20
C GLU A 136 -10.34 -19.41 3.89
N ALA A 137 -10.59 -18.57 2.87
CA ALA A 137 -9.89 -18.66 1.59
C ALA A 137 -8.38 -18.42 1.72
N ILE A 138 -7.96 -17.55 2.66
CA ILE A 138 -6.54 -17.32 2.98
C ILE A 138 -5.94 -18.54 3.70
N VAL A 139 -6.65 -19.18 4.63
CA VAL A 139 -6.20 -20.41 5.29
C VAL A 139 -5.92 -21.49 4.26
N ASP A 140 -6.84 -21.75 3.33
CA ASP A 140 -6.66 -22.73 2.27
C ASP A 140 -5.46 -22.39 1.36
N TYR A 141 -5.33 -21.12 1.01
CA TYR A 141 -4.20 -20.62 0.24
C TYR A 141 -2.86 -20.86 0.97
N LEU A 142 -2.77 -20.51 2.25
CA LEU A 142 -1.54 -20.62 3.05
C LEU A 142 -1.13 -22.06 3.30
N ARG A 143 -2.08 -22.94 3.52
CA ARG A 143 -1.82 -24.38 3.69
C ARG A 143 -1.10 -24.97 2.47
N VAL A 144 -1.58 -24.64 1.28
CA VAL A 144 -1.03 -25.16 0.02
C VAL A 144 0.26 -24.44 -0.39
N SER A 145 0.30 -23.12 -0.24
CA SER A 145 1.39 -22.30 -0.80
C SER A 145 2.56 -22.08 0.13
N ARG A 146 2.34 -22.14 1.46
CA ARG A 146 3.32 -21.78 2.49
C ARG A 146 3.57 -22.86 3.53
N GLY A 147 2.74 -23.92 3.54
CA GLY A 147 2.80 -24.97 4.55
C GLY A 147 2.34 -24.49 5.93
N ILE A 148 1.61 -23.38 6.01
CA ILE A 148 1.09 -22.85 7.27
C ILE A 148 -0.25 -23.55 7.56
N ASP A 149 -0.31 -24.28 8.67
CA ASP A 149 -1.55 -24.79 9.22
C ASP A 149 -2.07 -23.82 10.29
N CYS A 150 -3.22 -23.21 10.01
CA CYS A 150 -3.85 -22.24 10.89
C CYS A 150 -5.39 -22.30 10.76
N GLN A 151 -6.09 -21.71 11.72
CA GLN A 151 -7.53 -21.60 11.72
C GLN A 151 -7.96 -20.19 11.26
N PRO A 152 -9.17 -20.02 10.71
CA PRO A 152 -9.68 -18.72 10.27
C PRO A 152 -9.67 -17.65 11.37
N GLU A 153 -9.81 -18.06 12.65
CA GLU A 153 -9.77 -17.16 13.81
C GLU A 153 -8.41 -16.52 14.05
N GLN A 154 -7.33 -17.15 13.55
CA GLN A 154 -5.97 -16.62 13.62
C GLN A 154 -5.69 -15.58 12.54
N VAL A 155 -6.55 -15.49 11.50
CA VAL A 155 -6.37 -14.59 10.36
C VAL A 155 -7.04 -13.24 10.62
N PHE A 156 -6.29 -12.15 10.49
CA PHE A 156 -6.75 -10.77 10.62
C PHE A 156 -6.53 -10.02 9.31
N ILE A 157 -7.60 -9.53 8.69
CA ILE A 157 -7.52 -8.75 7.46
C ILE A 157 -7.24 -7.30 7.80
N THR A 158 -6.28 -6.69 7.09
CA THR A 158 -5.85 -5.31 7.31
C THR A 158 -5.82 -4.52 6.01
N HIS A 159 -5.94 -3.19 6.09
CA HIS A 159 -5.90 -2.31 4.92
C HIS A 159 -4.46 -2.01 4.46
N GLY A 160 -3.61 -3.04 4.41
CA GLY A 160 -2.25 -3.02 3.90
C GLY A 160 -1.20 -3.23 4.98
N TYR A 161 0.04 -3.46 4.53
CA TYR A 161 1.16 -3.86 5.37
C TYR A 161 1.42 -2.93 6.57
N ALA A 162 1.39 -1.61 6.35
CA ALA A 162 1.57 -0.65 7.44
C ALA A 162 0.55 -0.82 8.57
N ALA A 163 -0.71 -1.09 8.23
CA ALA A 163 -1.75 -1.36 9.21
C ALA A 163 -1.53 -2.71 9.91
N SER A 164 -1.00 -3.71 9.19
CA SER A 164 -0.60 -4.99 9.81
C SER A 164 0.45 -4.78 10.89
N ILE A 165 1.51 -4.05 10.60
CA ILE A 165 2.58 -3.78 11.56
C ILE A 165 2.06 -2.93 12.73
N ALA A 166 1.27 -1.89 12.46
CA ALA A 166 0.67 -1.09 13.52
C ALA A 166 -0.22 -1.93 14.46
N LEU A 167 -1.03 -2.84 13.92
CA LEU A 167 -1.86 -3.74 14.72
C LEU A 167 -1.02 -4.67 15.61
N ILE A 168 0.10 -5.21 15.08
CA ILE A 168 1.05 -6.03 15.86
C ILE A 168 1.62 -5.22 17.02
N LEU A 169 2.09 -4.01 16.73
CA LEU A 169 2.72 -3.15 17.74
C LEU A 169 1.71 -2.68 18.80
N HIS A 170 0.51 -2.29 18.41
CA HIS A 170 -0.56 -1.98 19.37
C HIS A 170 -0.92 -3.16 20.27
N ALA A 171 -0.89 -4.37 19.70
CA ALA A 171 -1.22 -5.55 20.49
C ALA A 171 -0.10 -5.99 21.44
N LEU A 172 1.16 -5.87 21.04
CA LEU A 172 2.24 -6.59 21.72
C LEU A 172 3.36 -5.70 22.23
N ALA A 173 3.55 -4.49 21.65
CA ALA A 173 4.67 -3.64 22.04
C ALA A 173 4.40 -2.89 23.35
N LYS A 174 5.48 -2.65 24.07
CA LYS A 174 5.55 -1.77 25.23
C LYS A 174 6.57 -0.68 24.95
N PRO A 175 6.42 0.53 25.49
CA PRO A 175 7.42 1.59 25.36
C PRO A 175 8.82 1.08 25.73
N GLY A 176 9.81 1.42 24.90
CA GLY A 176 11.21 0.99 25.11
C GLY A 176 11.54 -0.44 24.64
N ASN A 177 10.59 -1.15 24.04
CA ASN A 177 10.94 -2.43 23.40
C ASN A 177 11.86 -2.19 22.19
N GLY A 178 12.86 -3.07 22.01
CA GLY A 178 13.69 -3.10 20.82
C GLY A 178 13.21 -4.07 19.76
N MET A 179 13.35 -3.69 18.49
CA MET A 179 13.04 -4.52 17.33
C MET A 179 14.25 -4.67 16.42
N TRP A 180 14.69 -5.91 16.20
CA TRP A 180 15.66 -6.22 15.15
C TRP A 180 15.03 -5.93 13.79
N ILE A 181 15.74 -5.16 12.97
CA ILE A 181 15.38 -4.88 11.58
C ILE A 181 16.56 -5.23 10.69
N GLU A 182 16.31 -5.92 9.59
CA GLU A 182 17.31 -6.24 8.58
C GLU A 182 18.02 -4.97 8.07
N ASP A 183 19.36 -5.02 7.94
CA ASP A 183 20.17 -3.91 7.44
C ASP A 183 21.12 -4.40 6.32
N PRO A 184 20.85 -4.08 5.04
CA PRO A 184 19.75 -3.23 4.56
C PRO A 184 18.37 -3.88 4.68
N GLY A 185 17.33 -3.05 4.90
CA GLY A 185 15.94 -3.48 5.03
C GLY A 185 14.95 -2.42 4.57
N PHE A 186 13.68 -2.79 4.44
CA PHE A 186 12.62 -1.93 3.88
C PHE A 186 12.46 -0.62 4.67
N PRO A 187 12.78 0.56 4.07
CA PRO A 187 12.90 1.80 4.84
C PRO A 187 11.57 2.35 5.39
N LEU A 188 10.45 2.07 4.72
CA LEU A 188 9.15 2.61 5.14
C LEU A 188 8.61 1.99 6.44
N ILE A 189 9.24 0.93 6.95
CA ILE A 189 8.89 0.38 8.26
C ILE A 189 9.38 1.26 9.42
N ARG A 190 10.50 1.98 9.23
CA ARG A 190 11.16 2.74 10.27
C ARG A 190 10.22 3.76 10.95
N PRO A 191 9.53 4.66 10.21
CA PRO A 191 8.61 5.62 10.83
C PRO A 191 7.42 4.94 11.53
N ILE A 192 7.00 3.76 11.08
CA ILE A 192 5.91 3.02 11.73
C ILE A 192 6.37 2.51 13.09
N VAL A 193 7.54 1.89 13.16
CA VAL A 193 8.13 1.35 14.39
C VAL A 193 8.40 2.47 15.41
N THR A 194 9.06 3.55 14.97
CA THR A 194 9.39 4.70 15.82
C THR A 194 8.14 5.38 16.40
N ARG A 195 7.05 5.47 15.61
CA ARG A 195 5.78 6.05 16.08
C ARG A 195 5.14 5.28 17.23
N HIS A 196 5.52 4.01 17.44
CA HIS A 196 5.03 3.17 18.52
C HIS A 196 6.01 3.06 19.69
N ASP A 197 6.96 3.99 19.80
CA ASP A 197 7.99 4.02 20.85
C ASP A 197 8.80 2.72 20.95
N VAL A 198 9.02 2.07 19.79
CA VAL A 198 9.86 0.87 19.64
C VAL A 198 11.20 1.28 19.05
N GLU A 199 12.28 0.85 19.68
CA GLU A 199 13.64 1.13 19.23
C GLU A 199 14.01 0.27 18.03
N ILE A 200 14.62 0.89 17.01
CA ILE A 200 15.14 0.19 15.83
C ILE A 200 16.53 -0.32 16.09
N LEU A 201 16.71 -1.62 16.03
CA LEU A 201 17.97 -2.33 16.26
C LEU A 201 18.45 -2.97 14.94
N PRO A 202 19.34 -2.31 14.17
CA PRO A 202 19.76 -2.80 12.87
C PRO A 202 20.66 -4.03 13.01
N VAL A 203 20.27 -5.11 12.33
CA VAL A 203 21.02 -6.38 12.29
C VAL A 203 21.47 -6.66 10.86
N PRO A 204 22.76 -6.92 10.61
CA PRO A 204 23.28 -7.11 9.26
C PRO A 204 22.70 -8.34 8.58
N VAL A 205 22.65 -8.27 7.24
CA VAL A 205 22.24 -9.36 6.35
C VAL A 205 23.44 -9.81 5.52
N ASP A 206 23.66 -11.12 5.47
CA ASP A 206 24.66 -11.74 4.60
C ASP A 206 24.03 -12.79 3.65
N ASP A 207 24.83 -13.60 2.98
CA ASP A 207 24.37 -14.62 2.02
C ASP A 207 23.43 -15.68 2.63
N ASN A 208 23.40 -15.81 3.96
CA ASN A 208 22.53 -16.71 4.71
C ASN A 208 21.27 -16.00 5.28
N GLY A 209 21.05 -14.73 4.98
CA GLY A 209 19.99 -13.89 5.50
C GLY A 209 20.41 -13.08 6.74
N LEU A 210 19.48 -12.76 7.64
CA LEU A 210 19.75 -12.02 8.87
C LEU A 210 20.83 -12.73 9.74
N ASP A 211 21.82 -11.98 10.22
CA ASP A 211 22.84 -12.48 11.13
C ASP A 211 22.33 -12.52 12.58
N ILE A 212 21.73 -13.66 12.94
CA ILE A 212 21.13 -13.90 14.25
C ILE A 212 22.18 -13.78 15.38
N THR A 213 23.41 -14.23 15.13
CA THR A 213 24.49 -14.16 16.12
C THR A 213 24.83 -12.72 16.45
N SER A 214 24.98 -11.87 15.43
CA SER A 214 25.18 -10.45 15.60
C SER A 214 24.01 -9.77 16.35
N GLY A 215 22.77 -10.17 16.02
CA GLY A 215 21.57 -9.68 16.72
C GLY A 215 21.61 -9.98 18.22
N ILE A 216 21.88 -11.23 18.59
CA ILE A 216 21.98 -11.67 19.99
C ILE A 216 23.11 -10.96 20.74
N GLN A 217 24.27 -10.81 20.10
CA GLN A 217 25.44 -10.19 20.75
C GLN A 217 25.26 -8.68 20.98
N ASN A 218 24.71 -7.97 19.98
CA ASN A 218 24.60 -6.52 20.06
C ASN A 218 23.30 -6.04 20.74
N TYR A 219 22.23 -6.85 20.68
CA TYR A 219 20.89 -6.45 21.12
C TYR A 219 20.17 -7.63 21.82
N PRO A 220 20.72 -8.13 22.96
CA PRO A 220 20.19 -9.32 23.64
C PRO A 220 18.78 -9.13 24.20
N ASP A 221 18.38 -7.90 24.52
CA ASP A 221 17.09 -7.56 25.14
C ASP A 221 15.99 -7.24 24.16
N ALA A 222 16.24 -7.42 22.84
CA ALA A 222 15.23 -7.19 21.81
C ALA A 222 13.98 -8.05 22.06
N ARG A 223 12.82 -7.48 21.79
CA ARG A 223 11.51 -8.14 21.96
C ARG A 223 10.84 -8.48 20.65
N PHE A 224 11.34 -7.93 19.55
CA PHE A 224 10.82 -8.17 18.21
C PHE A 224 11.97 -8.41 17.23
N ALA A 225 11.69 -9.19 16.19
CA ALA A 225 12.51 -9.28 14.98
C ALA A 225 11.56 -9.20 13.77
N LEU A 226 11.76 -8.23 12.90
CA LEU A 226 11.07 -8.11 11.61
C LEU A 226 12.00 -8.61 10.51
N ILE A 227 11.60 -9.66 9.82
CA ILE A 227 12.44 -10.35 8.84
C ILE A 227 11.68 -10.75 7.58
N THR A 228 12.40 -10.90 6.47
CA THR A 228 11.90 -11.35 5.17
C THR A 228 12.56 -12.69 4.78
N PRO A 229 12.21 -13.82 5.44
CA PRO A 229 13.01 -15.06 5.40
C PRO A 229 12.94 -15.83 4.08
N ALA A 230 11.91 -15.60 3.27
CA ALA A 230 11.77 -16.29 1.97
C ALA A 230 12.56 -15.60 0.86
N HIS A 231 12.57 -14.27 0.88
CA HIS A 231 13.23 -13.42 -0.11
C HIS A 231 13.54 -12.07 0.54
N GLN A 232 14.76 -11.93 1.05
CA GLN A 232 15.17 -10.75 1.79
C GLN A 232 15.09 -9.48 0.93
N SER A 233 14.47 -8.46 1.47
CA SER A 233 14.34 -7.19 0.80
C SER A 233 15.37 -6.18 1.32
N PRO A 234 16.31 -5.70 0.47
CA PRO A 234 16.30 -5.77 -0.99
C PRO A 234 17.26 -6.79 -1.63
N LEU A 235 18.07 -7.52 -0.87
CA LEU A 235 19.20 -8.29 -1.40
C LEU A 235 18.78 -9.61 -2.09
N GLY A 236 17.57 -10.10 -1.87
CA GLY A 236 17.05 -11.31 -2.50
C GLY A 236 17.60 -12.63 -1.96
N VAL A 237 18.35 -12.59 -0.87
CA VAL A 237 18.83 -13.79 -0.20
C VAL A 237 17.72 -14.46 0.62
N ALA A 238 17.82 -15.76 0.85
CA ALA A 238 16.86 -16.46 1.70
C ALA A 238 17.50 -16.82 3.04
N LEU A 239 16.72 -16.71 4.12
CA LEU A 239 17.18 -17.15 5.44
C LEU A 239 17.46 -18.66 5.42
N SER A 240 18.69 -19.06 5.72
CA SER A 240 19.13 -20.46 5.72
C SER A 240 18.38 -21.28 6.78
N LEU A 241 18.26 -22.60 6.58
CA LEU A 241 17.53 -23.47 7.51
C LEU A 241 18.15 -23.41 8.92
N ALA A 242 19.48 -23.37 9.02
CA ALA A 242 20.17 -23.23 10.31
C ALA A 242 19.75 -21.92 11.03
N ARG A 243 19.71 -20.79 10.32
CA ARG A 243 19.28 -19.52 10.89
C ARG A 243 17.79 -19.49 11.21
N ARG A 244 16.96 -20.20 10.47
CA ARG A 244 15.53 -20.36 10.81
C ARG A 244 15.34 -21.02 12.17
N HIS A 245 16.08 -22.09 12.46
CA HIS A 245 16.06 -22.73 13.78
C HIS A 245 16.63 -21.81 14.85
N GLN A 246 17.75 -21.15 14.58
CA GLN A 246 18.41 -20.24 15.52
C GLN A 246 17.51 -19.08 15.95
N ILE A 247 16.78 -18.46 15.01
CA ILE A 247 15.89 -17.35 15.36
C ILE A 247 14.64 -17.80 16.12
N LEU A 248 14.12 -19.00 15.81
CA LEU A 248 13.00 -19.59 16.56
C LEU A 248 13.42 -19.93 18.00
N GLU A 249 14.62 -20.49 18.21
CA GLU A 249 15.17 -20.71 19.53
C GLU A 249 15.39 -19.41 20.31
N TRP A 250 15.94 -18.37 19.64
CA TRP A 250 16.09 -17.06 20.26
C TRP A 250 14.76 -16.51 20.71
N ALA A 251 13.75 -16.53 19.84
CA ALA A 251 12.44 -15.99 20.15
C ALA A 251 11.75 -16.72 21.33
N ASP A 252 11.93 -18.05 21.41
CA ASP A 252 11.40 -18.84 22.51
C ASP A 252 12.11 -18.52 23.84
N ARG A 253 13.45 -18.52 23.85
CA ARG A 253 14.25 -18.23 25.06
C ARG A 253 14.03 -16.81 25.57
N SER A 254 14.02 -15.82 24.66
CA SER A 254 13.85 -14.40 25.00
C SER A 254 12.39 -13.98 25.17
N GLN A 255 11.44 -14.90 24.93
CA GLN A 255 10.01 -14.60 24.87
C GLN A 255 9.71 -13.43 23.90
N ALA A 256 10.49 -13.34 22.81
CA ALA A 256 10.38 -12.35 21.78
C ALA A 256 9.39 -12.76 20.68
N TRP A 257 9.00 -11.83 19.82
CA TRP A 257 8.13 -12.05 18.67
C TRP A 257 8.91 -11.93 17.38
N ILE A 258 8.66 -12.82 16.44
CA ILE A 258 9.16 -12.73 15.08
C ILE A 258 7.98 -12.26 14.19
N ILE A 259 8.20 -11.21 13.43
CA ILE A 259 7.28 -10.77 12.38
C ILE A 259 7.88 -11.24 11.05
N GLU A 260 7.27 -12.27 10.46
CA GLU A 260 7.63 -12.78 9.15
C GLU A 260 6.89 -11.98 8.08
N ASP A 261 7.62 -11.13 7.36
CA ASP A 261 7.10 -10.37 6.22
C ASP A 261 7.26 -11.18 4.93
N ASP A 262 6.14 -11.64 4.40
CA ASP A 262 6.08 -12.38 3.13
C ASP A 262 5.37 -11.52 2.06
N TYR A 263 6.15 -10.72 1.35
CA TYR A 263 5.63 -9.73 0.42
C TYR A 263 5.60 -10.20 -1.05
N ASP A 264 6.49 -11.13 -1.48
CA ASP A 264 6.63 -11.54 -2.89
C ASP A 264 7.09 -13.00 -3.12
N SER A 265 7.01 -13.86 -2.12
CA SER A 265 7.48 -15.24 -2.23
C SER A 265 6.68 -16.10 -3.24
N GLU A 266 5.57 -15.60 -3.78
CA GLU A 266 4.88 -16.15 -4.95
C GLU A 266 5.78 -16.18 -6.20
N PHE A 267 6.76 -15.28 -6.29
CA PHE A 267 7.57 -15.03 -7.50
C PHE A 267 8.98 -15.61 -7.40
N ARG A 268 9.04 -16.93 -7.19
CA ARG A 268 10.28 -17.69 -7.24
C ARG A 268 10.42 -18.36 -8.60
N TYR A 269 11.54 -18.10 -9.31
CA TYR A 269 11.77 -18.59 -10.69
C TYR A 269 12.65 -19.83 -10.72
N HIS A 270 13.52 -20.01 -9.71
CA HIS A 270 14.46 -21.11 -9.62
C HIS A 270 14.36 -21.82 -8.27
N GLY A 271 14.43 -23.14 -8.30
CA GLY A 271 14.38 -24.01 -7.11
C GLY A 271 12.95 -24.31 -6.63
N LYS A 272 12.86 -25.08 -5.54
CA LYS A 272 11.57 -25.43 -4.91
C LYS A 272 11.01 -24.23 -4.13
N PRO A 273 9.67 -24.09 -4.01
CA PRO A 273 9.07 -23.15 -3.08
C PRO A 273 9.63 -23.33 -1.67
N LEU A 274 9.92 -22.21 -0.98
CA LEU A 274 10.33 -22.24 0.41
C LEU A 274 9.08 -22.22 1.30
N LEU A 275 9.09 -23.07 2.30
CA LEU A 275 8.08 -23.02 3.36
C LEU A 275 8.27 -21.73 4.18
N ALA A 276 7.18 -21.21 4.73
CA ALA A 276 7.23 -20.08 5.64
C ALA A 276 8.01 -20.44 6.92
N LEU A 277 8.62 -19.46 7.57
CA LEU A 277 9.19 -19.66 8.91
C LEU A 277 8.09 -20.04 9.91
N LYS A 278 6.90 -19.43 9.76
CA LYS A 278 5.70 -19.76 10.54
C LYS A 278 5.35 -21.25 10.52
N SER A 279 5.62 -21.97 9.44
CA SER A 279 5.35 -23.42 9.36
C SER A 279 6.25 -24.26 10.26
N LEU A 280 7.37 -23.71 10.75
CA LEU A 280 8.31 -24.33 11.66
C LEU A 280 8.14 -23.86 13.12
N ASP A 281 7.19 -22.96 13.37
CA ASP A 281 6.99 -22.26 14.64
C ASP A 281 6.25 -23.09 15.68
N ALA A 282 6.92 -24.12 16.23
CA ALA A 282 6.36 -24.89 17.35
C ALA A 282 6.14 -24.05 18.63
N PRO A 283 7.03 -23.09 19.00
CA PRO A 283 6.86 -22.25 20.19
C PRO A 283 5.71 -21.22 20.08
N GLN A 284 5.12 -21.04 18.89
CA GLN A 284 4.07 -20.04 18.64
C GLN A 284 4.54 -18.59 18.88
N ARG A 285 5.72 -18.25 18.34
CA ARG A 285 6.35 -16.92 18.43
C ARG A 285 6.38 -16.15 17.13
N VAL A 286 5.94 -16.74 16.02
CA VAL A 286 5.93 -16.08 14.70
C VAL A 286 4.53 -15.54 14.41
N ILE A 287 4.49 -14.26 14.03
CA ILE A 287 3.33 -13.61 13.43
C ILE A 287 3.66 -13.47 11.94
N TYR A 288 2.88 -14.15 11.10
CA TYR A 288 3.06 -14.09 9.66
C TYR A 288 2.25 -12.92 9.09
N ALA A 289 2.89 -12.11 8.25
CA ALA A 289 2.29 -10.98 7.55
C ALA A 289 2.37 -11.19 6.03
N GLY A 290 1.22 -11.24 5.37
CA GLY A 290 1.12 -11.36 3.93
C GLY A 290 0.36 -10.21 3.30
N THR A 291 0.54 -10.01 1.99
CA THR A 291 -0.12 -8.92 1.25
C THR A 291 -0.51 -9.32 -0.17
N PHE A 292 -1.64 -8.82 -0.66
CA PHE A 292 -2.01 -8.93 -2.07
C PHE A 292 -1.44 -7.82 -2.96
N SER A 293 -0.76 -6.83 -2.36
CA SER A 293 -0.28 -5.64 -3.10
C SER A 293 0.72 -5.97 -4.21
N LYS A 294 1.54 -7.02 -4.04
CA LYS A 294 2.55 -7.43 -5.03
C LYS A 294 2.02 -8.52 -5.96
N ALA A 295 1.06 -9.31 -5.49
CA ALA A 295 0.44 -10.38 -6.27
C ALA A 295 -0.69 -9.89 -7.17
N LEU A 296 -1.44 -8.85 -6.77
CA LEU A 296 -2.55 -8.27 -7.52
C LEU A 296 -2.28 -6.80 -7.88
N PHE A 297 -2.61 -5.88 -6.98
CA PHE A 297 -2.34 -4.43 -7.17
C PHE A 297 -2.35 -3.68 -5.83
N PRO A 298 -1.51 -2.63 -5.67
CA PRO A 298 -1.37 -1.93 -4.39
C PRO A 298 -2.64 -1.19 -3.93
N ALA A 299 -3.44 -0.67 -4.87
CA ALA A 299 -4.67 0.06 -4.56
C ALA A 299 -5.76 -0.82 -3.93
N LEU A 300 -5.63 -2.15 -3.98
CA LEU A 300 -6.50 -3.07 -3.27
C LEU A 300 -6.41 -2.87 -1.75
N ARG A 301 -5.24 -2.43 -1.26
CA ARG A 301 -5.00 -2.17 0.16
C ARG A 301 -5.44 -3.32 1.05
N CYS A 302 -5.15 -4.56 0.66
CA CYS A 302 -5.51 -5.76 1.39
C CYS A 302 -4.27 -6.56 1.77
N ALA A 303 -4.10 -6.77 3.07
CA ALA A 303 -3.06 -7.58 3.69
C ALA A 303 -3.70 -8.43 4.79
N TRP A 304 -2.95 -9.36 5.34
CA TRP A 304 -3.42 -10.21 6.43
C TRP A 304 -2.29 -10.58 7.39
N LEU A 305 -2.68 -10.92 8.61
CA LEU A 305 -1.83 -11.51 9.63
C LEU A 305 -2.31 -12.92 9.96
N VAL A 306 -1.39 -13.80 10.29
CA VAL A 306 -1.69 -15.05 11.00
C VAL A 306 -1.03 -14.97 12.37
N VAL A 307 -1.86 -14.82 13.41
CA VAL A 307 -1.38 -14.66 14.78
C VAL A 307 -1.35 -16.00 15.53
N PRO A 308 -0.50 -16.16 16.55
CA PRO A 308 -0.54 -17.31 17.44
C PRO A 308 -1.90 -17.43 18.15
N VAL A 309 -2.37 -18.66 18.40
CA VAL A 309 -3.70 -18.93 19.00
C VAL A 309 -3.92 -18.16 20.30
N LYS A 310 -2.91 -18.12 21.17
CA LYS A 310 -2.97 -17.41 22.46
C LYS A 310 -3.14 -15.90 22.34
N GLN A 311 -2.87 -15.32 21.16
CA GLN A 311 -2.94 -13.88 20.92
C GLN A 311 -4.25 -13.44 20.24
N ILE A 312 -5.11 -14.35 19.81
CA ILE A 312 -6.35 -14.05 19.08
C ILE A 312 -7.20 -13.01 19.82
N ALA A 313 -7.45 -13.23 21.12
CA ALA A 313 -8.30 -12.32 21.91
C ALA A 313 -7.72 -10.91 22.01
N GLN A 314 -6.41 -10.79 22.20
CA GLN A 314 -5.70 -9.51 22.28
C GLN A 314 -5.73 -8.76 20.96
N PHE A 315 -5.45 -9.44 19.83
CA PHE A 315 -5.52 -8.85 18.50
C PHE A 315 -6.94 -8.43 18.14
N ARG A 316 -7.95 -9.26 18.46
CA ARG A 316 -9.35 -8.91 18.23
C ARG A 316 -9.78 -7.67 19.03
N HIS A 317 -9.34 -7.56 20.27
CA HIS A 317 -9.56 -6.36 21.08
C HIS A 317 -8.94 -5.12 20.44
N GLN A 318 -7.67 -5.18 20.03
CA GLN A 318 -7.01 -4.04 19.36
C GLN A 318 -7.66 -3.68 18.03
N ALA A 319 -8.04 -4.68 17.22
CA ALA A 319 -8.75 -4.45 15.97
C ALA A 319 -10.13 -3.79 16.18
N SER A 320 -10.78 -4.02 17.32
CA SER A 320 -12.06 -3.35 17.65
C SER A 320 -11.89 -1.88 18.03
N LEU A 321 -10.75 -1.52 18.62
CA LEU A 321 -10.44 -0.13 19.00
C LEU A 321 -10.01 0.72 17.79
N ALA A 322 -9.29 0.12 16.86
CA ALA A 322 -8.80 0.77 15.64
C ALA A 322 -9.09 -0.12 14.42
N PRO A 323 -10.33 -0.11 13.90
CA PRO A 323 -10.71 -0.95 12.79
C PRO A 323 -9.82 -0.72 11.57
N CYS A 324 -9.17 -1.77 11.12
CA CYS A 324 -8.24 -1.71 9.98
C CYS A 324 -8.64 -2.66 8.83
N ALA A 325 -9.89 -3.16 8.85
CA ALA A 325 -10.40 -4.05 7.82
C ALA A 325 -10.70 -3.32 6.51
N VAL A 326 -10.55 -4.07 5.43
CA VAL A 326 -10.91 -3.63 4.06
C VAL A 326 -12.44 -3.65 3.92
N PRO A 327 -13.07 -2.80 3.08
CA PRO A 327 -14.51 -2.86 2.85
C PRO A 327 -15.02 -4.25 2.44
N VAL A 328 -16.16 -4.65 2.97
CA VAL A 328 -16.77 -5.99 2.84
C VAL A 328 -16.85 -6.47 1.39
N LEU A 329 -17.29 -5.59 0.48
CA LEU A 329 -17.41 -5.93 -0.95
C LEU A 329 -16.06 -6.39 -1.56
N TRP A 330 -14.99 -5.70 -1.24
CA TRP A 330 -13.64 -6.05 -1.72
C TRP A 330 -13.16 -7.37 -1.12
N GLN A 331 -13.41 -7.60 0.16
CA GLN A 331 -13.05 -8.85 0.83
C GLN A 331 -13.80 -10.04 0.23
N ASN A 332 -15.11 -9.93 0.02
CA ASN A 332 -15.92 -10.98 -0.56
C ASN A 332 -15.57 -11.23 -2.04
N THR A 333 -15.25 -10.18 -2.80
CA THR A 333 -14.74 -10.31 -4.18
C THR A 333 -13.43 -11.10 -4.21
N LEU A 334 -12.52 -10.79 -3.30
CA LEU A 334 -11.22 -11.44 -3.19
C LEU A 334 -11.35 -12.90 -2.74
N ALA A 335 -12.27 -13.18 -1.81
CA ALA A 335 -12.59 -14.56 -1.39
C ALA A 335 -13.04 -15.42 -2.57
N ASP A 336 -13.95 -14.91 -3.42
CA ASP A 336 -14.36 -15.61 -4.62
C ASP A 336 -13.21 -15.77 -5.61
N PHE A 337 -12.41 -14.74 -5.79
CA PHE A 337 -11.25 -14.76 -6.70
C PHE A 337 -10.23 -15.84 -6.29
N LEU A 338 -10.05 -16.08 -4.99
CA LEU A 338 -9.24 -17.18 -4.45
C LEU A 338 -9.93 -18.53 -4.66
N ARG A 339 -11.18 -18.69 -4.19
CA ARG A 339 -11.93 -19.98 -4.20
C ARG A 339 -12.21 -20.51 -5.59
N GLU A 340 -12.49 -19.63 -6.57
CA GLU A 340 -12.70 -19.99 -7.96
C GLU A 340 -11.39 -20.27 -8.73
N GLY A 341 -10.24 -20.22 -8.05
CA GLY A 341 -8.93 -20.52 -8.61
C GLY A 341 -8.40 -19.44 -9.56
N HIS A 342 -9.03 -18.27 -9.61
CA HIS A 342 -8.59 -17.15 -10.45
C HIS A 342 -7.24 -16.62 -10.02
N PHE A 343 -7.01 -16.56 -8.72
CA PHE A 343 -5.73 -16.11 -8.13
C PHE A 343 -4.57 -17.04 -8.55
N TRP A 344 -4.76 -18.35 -8.48
CA TRP A 344 -3.74 -19.31 -8.87
C TRP A 344 -3.40 -19.22 -10.37
N ARG A 345 -4.40 -19.07 -11.23
CA ARG A 345 -4.19 -18.87 -12.67
C ARG A 345 -3.44 -17.56 -12.94
N HIS A 346 -3.79 -16.50 -12.21
CA HIS A 346 -3.10 -15.23 -12.30
C HIS A 346 -1.63 -15.36 -11.87
N LEU A 347 -1.34 -15.94 -10.71
CA LEU A 347 0.03 -16.15 -10.24
C LEU A 347 0.88 -16.97 -11.23
N LYS A 348 0.30 -18.04 -11.81
CA LYS A 348 0.98 -18.84 -12.83
C LYS A 348 1.36 -17.98 -14.04
N LYS A 349 0.43 -17.18 -14.54
CA LYS A 349 0.66 -16.25 -15.65
C LYS A 349 1.74 -15.22 -15.29
N MET A 350 1.64 -14.62 -14.11
CA MET A 350 2.60 -13.62 -13.64
C MET A 350 4.03 -14.16 -13.54
N ARG A 351 4.22 -15.38 -12.99
CA ARG A 351 5.55 -16.02 -12.94
C ARG A 351 6.19 -16.17 -14.30
N GLN A 352 5.42 -16.57 -15.33
CA GLN A 352 5.92 -16.70 -16.70
C GLN A 352 6.35 -15.34 -17.27
N HIS A 353 5.51 -14.32 -17.14
CA HIS A 353 5.82 -12.97 -17.62
C HIS A 353 7.00 -12.35 -16.87
N TYR A 354 7.06 -12.52 -15.55
CA TYR A 354 8.17 -11.96 -14.77
C TYR A 354 9.51 -12.64 -15.07
N ALA A 355 9.53 -13.95 -15.26
CA ALA A 355 10.73 -14.63 -15.72
C ALA A 355 11.24 -14.06 -17.07
N GLN A 356 10.32 -13.81 -18.02
CA GLN A 356 10.64 -13.24 -19.31
C GLN A 356 11.09 -11.78 -19.21
N ARG A 357 10.35 -10.92 -18.47
CA ARG A 357 10.69 -9.50 -18.28
C ARG A 357 12.04 -9.34 -17.58
N ARG A 358 12.29 -10.17 -16.57
CA ARG A 358 13.57 -10.23 -15.89
C ARG A 358 14.70 -10.58 -16.84
N GLN A 359 14.55 -11.61 -17.65
CA GLN A 359 15.55 -12.01 -18.64
C GLN A 359 15.90 -10.87 -19.61
N TRP A 360 14.89 -10.17 -20.15
CA TRP A 360 15.12 -9.04 -21.05
C TRP A 360 15.94 -7.93 -20.40
N ILE A 361 15.59 -7.54 -19.19
CA ILE A 361 16.27 -6.42 -18.54
C ILE A 361 17.66 -6.82 -18.01
N GLU A 362 17.86 -8.04 -17.51
CA GLU A 362 19.17 -8.55 -17.11
C GLU A 362 20.14 -8.55 -18.30
N GLN A 363 19.70 -9.04 -19.46
CA GLN A 363 20.49 -9.03 -20.69
C GLN A 363 20.82 -7.59 -21.14
N ALA A 364 19.81 -6.71 -21.15
CA ALA A 364 19.99 -5.33 -21.56
C ALA A 364 20.96 -4.56 -20.64
N LEU A 365 20.83 -4.72 -19.33
CA LEU A 365 21.74 -4.10 -18.35
C LEU A 365 23.17 -4.63 -18.48
N THR A 366 23.33 -5.94 -18.65
CA THR A 366 24.65 -6.56 -18.85
C THR A 366 25.33 -6.06 -20.14
N GLN A 367 24.59 -5.89 -21.23
CA GLN A 367 25.09 -5.32 -22.48
C GLN A 367 25.54 -3.86 -22.32
N GLN A 368 24.98 -3.12 -21.38
CA GLN A 368 25.40 -1.77 -21.01
C GLN A 368 26.55 -1.74 -19.97
N GLY A 369 27.09 -2.90 -19.59
CA GLY A 369 28.20 -3.01 -18.65
C GLY A 369 27.82 -2.93 -17.18
N PHE A 370 26.53 -3.08 -16.83
CA PHE A 370 26.10 -3.16 -15.43
C PHE A 370 26.25 -4.58 -14.88
N GLN A 371 26.68 -4.67 -13.62
CA GLN A 371 26.76 -5.93 -12.90
C GLN A 371 25.46 -6.15 -12.13
N VAL A 372 24.62 -7.06 -12.64
CA VAL A 372 23.37 -7.48 -11.95
C VAL A 372 23.68 -8.50 -10.89
N VAL A 373 23.16 -8.30 -9.67
CA VAL A 373 23.31 -9.26 -8.56
C VAL A 373 22.35 -10.44 -8.80
N PRO A 374 22.85 -11.69 -8.85
CA PRO A 374 22.00 -12.86 -9.04
C PRO A 374 20.99 -13.04 -7.88
N GLN A 375 19.71 -13.22 -8.21
CA GLN A 375 18.63 -13.50 -7.24
C GLN A 375 17.76 -14.64 -7.76
N LYS A 376 17.22 -15.48 -6.85
CA LYS A 376 16.42 -16.67 -7.20
C LYS A 376 14.95 -16.39 -7.46
N GLY A 377 14.48 -15.19 -7.15
CA GLY A 377 13.07 -14.80 -7.23
C GLY A 377 12.86 -13.29 -7.13
N GLY A 378 11.65 -12.91 -6.72
CA GLY A 378 11.27 -11.53 -6.45
C GLY A 378 10.83 -10.74 -7.66
N ILE A 379 10.39 -9.52 -7.40
CA ILE A 379 9.90 -8.57 -8.42
C ILE A 379 10.85 -7.38 -8.62
N GLN A 380 12.01 -7.45 -8.05
CA GLN A 380 13.05 -6.42 -8.07
C GLN A 380 14.42 -7.05 -8.33
N MET A 381 15.40 -6.23 -8.63
CA MET A 381 16.80 -6.62 -8.80
C MET A 381 17.72 -5.53 -8.28
N VAL A 382 18.98 -5.91 -8.05
CA VAL A 382 20.05 -5.01 -7.62
C VAL A 382 21.12 -4.99 -8.71
N ILE A 383 21.60 -3.81 -9.07
CA ILE A 383 22.86 -3.64 -9.81
C ILE A 383 23.91 -3.06 -8.87
N ARG A 384 25.14 -3.60 -8.90
CA ARG A 384 26.26 -3.07 -8.13
C ARG A 384 26.70 -1.72 -8.68
N MET A 385 27.00 -0.79 -7.80
CA MET A 385 27.51 0.53 -8.14
C MET A 385 28.78 0.82 -7.34
N ILE A 386 29.76 1.44 -8.02
CA ILE A 386 30.96 1.96 -7.38
C ILE A 386 30.71 3.46 -7.11
N GLY A 387 31.06 3.95 -5.93
CA GLY A 387 30.89 5.34 -5.55
C GLY A 387 29.53 5.65 -4.91
N ASP A 388 29.09 6.90 -5.05
CA ASP A 388 27.84 7.42 -4.42
C ASP A 388 26.60 6.97 -5.19
N ASP A 389 25.96 5.90 -4.75
CA ASP A 389 24.76 5.34 -5.36
C ASP A 389 23.53 6.25 -5.16
N ILE A 390 23.51 7.13 -4.15
CA ILE A 390 22.46 8.12 -3.95
C ILE A 390 22.53 9.18 -5.05
N ALA A 391 23.75 9.66 -5.37
CA ALA A 391 23.93 10.57 -6.51
C ALA A 391 23.57 9.92 -7.83
N HIS A 392 23.92 8.65 -8.03
CA HIS A 392 23.54 7.87 -9.21
C HIS A 392 22.01 7.71 -9.33
N ALA A 393 21.32 7.38 -8.23
CA ALA A 393 19.86 7.28 -8.22
C ALA A 393 19.20 8.63 -8.59
N ARG A 394 19.69 9.74 -8.06
CA ARG A 394 19.18 11.09 -8.40
C ARG A 394 19.34 11.41 -9.88
N LYS A 395 20.50 11.12 -10.50
CA LYS A 395 20.72 11.32 -11.94
C LYS A 395 19.76 10.47 -12.78
N ALA A 396 19.60 9.19 -12.43
CA ALA A 396 18.70 8.29 -13.13
C ALA A 396 17.23 8.75 -13.03
N ASN A 397 16.81 9.19 -11.84
CA ASN A 397 15.45 9.68 -11.60
C ASN A 397 15.19 11.01 -12.35
N ALA A 398 16.17 11.91 -12.41
CA ALA A 398 16.08 13.12 -13.22
C ALA A 398 15.97 12.83 -14.74
N ALA A 399 16.44 11.68 -15.17
CA ALA A 399 16.29 11.19 -16.55
C ALA A 399 14.95 10.47 -16.79
N GLY A 400 14.02 10.44 -15.84
CA GLY A 400 12.68 9.82 -15.99
C GLY A 400 12.63 8.32 -15.63
N LEU A 401 13.63 7.80 -14.94
CA LEU A 401 13.62 6.46 -14.36
C LEU A 401 13.19 6.54 -12.88
N ALA A 402 12.82 5.42 -12.25
CA ALA A 402 12.42 5.39 -10.84
C ALA A 402 13.22 4.32 -10.08
N VAL A 403 14.53 4.54 -9.99
CA VAL A 403 15.46 3.68 -9.24
C VAL A 403 15.62 4.18 -7.80
N GLN A 404 16.07 3.30 -6.91
CA GLN A 404 16.40 3.66 -5.53
C GLN A 404 17.86 3.30 -5.22
N ALA A 405 18.52 4.09 -4.39
CA ALA A 405 19.86 3.77 -3.90
C ALA A 405 19.79 2.68 -2.83
N LEU A 406 20.68 1.69 -2.88
CA LEU A 406 20.79 0.67 -1.84
C LEU A 406 21.19 1.29 -0.50
N SER A 407 21.99 2.36 -0.52
CA SER A 407 22.39 3.10 0.67
C SER A 407 21.23 3.72 1.45
N ASP A 408 20.13 4.12 0.77
CA ASP A 408 18.90 4.62 1.43
C ASP A 408 18.17 3.52 2.23
N TRP A 409 18.42 2.26 1.91
CA TRP A 409 17.85 1.10 2.60
C TRP A 409 18.66 0.69 3.82
N ARG A 410 19.88 1.23 3.99
CA ARG A 410 20.74 0.98 5.13
C ARG A 410 20.39 1.88 6.31
N ILE A 411 20.65 1.39 7.49
CA ILE A 411 20.64 2.16 8.74
C ILE A 411 22.08 2.50 9.13
N ARG A 412 23.00 1.55 8.92
CA ARG A 412 24.44 1.76 9.07
C ARG A 412 25.02 2.22 7.74
N SER A 413 25.93 3.17 7.75
CA SER A 413 26.53 3.77 6.55
C SER A 413 27.52 2.86 5.78
N SER A 414 27.90 1.70 6.33
CA SER A 414 28.88 0.80 5.75
C SER A 414 28.27 -0.26 4.83
N GLY A 415 28.85 -0.45 3.63
CA GLY A 415 28.49 -1.54 2.71
C GLY A 415 28.61 -1.15 1.24
N GLU A 416 28.56 -2.12 0.35
CA GLU A 416 28.61 -1.92 -1.10
C GLU A 416 27.39 -1.09 -1.57
N GLY A 417 27.64 -0.14 -2.47
CA GLY A 417 26.59 0.65 -3.13
C GLY A 417 25.87 -0.16 -4.21
N GLY A 418 24.67 0.28 -4.53
CA GLY A 418 23.87 -0.36 -5.59
C GLY A 418 22.63 0.43 -5.96
N LEU A 419 22.03 0.11 -7.11
CA LEU A 419 20.72 0.62 -7.48
C LEU A 419 19.70 -0.51 -7.47
N LEU A 420 18.56 -0.24 -6.87
CA LEU A 420 17.40 -1.11 -6.81
C LEU A 420 16.44 -0.74 -7.94
N LEU A 421 16.04 -1.74 -8.71
CA LEU A 421 15.16 -1.58 -9.85
C LEU A 421 14.05 -2.62 -9.80
N SER A 422 12.83 -2.25 -10.23
CA SER A 422 11.78 -3.23 -10.54
C SER A 422 11.69 -3.44 -12.05
N PHE A 423 11.50 -4.69 -12.45
CA PHE A 423 11.33 -5.06 -13.86
C PHE A 423 9.86 -5.33 -14.24
N THR A 424 8.96 -5.23 -13.29
CA THR A 424 7.55 -5.63 -13.45
C THR A 424 6.80 -4.84 -14.50
N ASN A 425 7.18 -3.60 -14.75
CA ASN A 425 6.56 -2.72 -15.75
C ASN A 425 7.37 -2.60 -17.06
N ILE A 426 8.37 -3.44 -17.26
CA ILE A 426 9.12 -3.55 -18.53
C ILE A 426 8.37 -4.51 -19.45
N VAL A 427 7.55 -3.97 -20.34
CA VAL A 427 6.53 -4.76 -21.05
C VAL A 427 7.04 -5.57 -22.24
N ASN A 428 8.21 -5.20 -22.80
CA ASN A 428 8.84 -5.91 -23.91
C ASN A 428 10.37 -5.69 -23.95
N GLU A 429 11.04 -6.46 -24.81
CA GLU A 429 12.50 -6.41 -24.97
C GLU A 429 13.00 -5.06 -25.51
N GLY A 430 12.26 -4.41 -26.41
CA GLY A 430 12.60 -3.09 -26.92
C GLY A 430 12.67 -2.04 -25.82
N MET A 431 11.66 -2.03 -24.94
CA MET A 431 11.65 -1.16 -23.76
C MET A 431 12.81 -1.49 -22.81
N ALA A 432 13.12 -2.78 -22.60
CA ALA A 432 14.26 -3.18 -21.75
C ALA A 432 15.59 -2.59 -22.26
N ARG A 433 15.86 -2.67 -23.56
CA ARG A 433 17.04 -2.08 -24.19
C ARG A 433 17.05 -0.55 -24.05
N GLN A 434 15.93 0.10 -24.32
CA GLN A 434 15.81 1.55 -24.24
C GLN A 434 16.10 2.07 -22.81
N VAL A 435 15.48 1.48 -21.79
CA VAL A 435 15.66 1.95 -20.40
C VAL A 435 17.06 1.63 -19.86
N ALA A 436 17.69 0.53 -20.29
CA ALA A 436 19.08 0.22 -19.95
C ALA A 436 20.06 1.23 -20.57
N GLN A 437 19.86 1.62 -21.84
CA GLN A 437 20.63 2.68 -22.49
C GLN A 437 20.42 4.05 -21.83
N GLN A 438 19.17 4.37 -21.49
CA GLN A 438 18.81 5.60 -20.76
C GLN A 438 19.51 5.67 -19.41
N LEU A 439 19.52 4.57 -18.66
CA LEU A 439 20.22 4.46 -17.38
C LEU A 439 21.73 4.68 -17.60
N ARG A 440 22.34 4.03 -18.60
CA ARG A 440 23.77 4.21 -18.90
C ARG A 440 24.12 5.66 -19.21
N LYS A 441 23.32 6.30 -20.07
CA LYS A 441 23.50 7.72 -20.43
C LYS A 441 23.34 8.64 -19.23
N ALA A 442 22.41 8.39 -18.34
CA ALA A 442 22.19 9.20 -17.15
C ALA A 442 23.35 9.11 -16.15
N LEU A 443 24.08 8.00 -16.13
CA LEU A 443 25.18 7.75 -15.19
C LEU A 443 26.57 8.07 -15.76
N SER A 444 26.67 8.31 -17.08
CA SER A 444 27.88 8.82 -17.72
C SER A 444 28.06 10.30 -17.45
#